data_0c066e7048b3d7ceff2d64230270a6d6
#
_entry.id   0c066e7048b3d7ceff2d64230270a6d6
#
_cell.length_a   1.000
_cell.length_b   1.000
_cell.length_c   1.000
_cell.angle_alpha   90.00
_cell.angle_beta   90.00
_cell.angle_gamma   90.00
#
_symmetry.space_group_name_H-M   'P 1'
#
loop_
_entity.id
_entity.type
_entity.pdbx_description
1 polymer ?
#
loop_
_entity_poly.entity_id
_entity_poly.type
_entity_poly.pdbx_seq_one_letter_code
_entity_poly.pdbx_strand_id
1 'polypeptide(L)'
;MFDAVEAELDGFARGVREQVKRGADVIKVMISGGIAGEHEQISTPQLRREEMAAVIEVAHAWGRKVTAHAGPASVIAQAVELGLDCVEHGYQLTPEVAAAMAAAGTALVPTLIVTRSGEFFDALGVPAWMQQRSLDAGPAHIESYRMAQHAGVEILLGSDMPPYWPFEGTSAIVRELEYMNEFGLDAASALAAATIGPARWLGIDDSTGSVTVGKSADLIALTQNPLESIDALRTIDFVMAAGAIVRHDRG
;
A
#
# COMPACT_ATOMS: atom_id res chain seq x y z
N MET A 1 6.20 -16.15 9.54
CA MET A 1 5.34 -16.69 10.61
C MET A 1 5.62 -15.86 11.84
N PHE A 2 4.76 -14.91 12.14
CA PHE A 2 4.88 -14.10 13.35
C PHE A 2 4.28 -14.93 14.49
N ASP A 3 5.11 -15.27 15.47
CA ASP A 3 4.63 -15.99 16.65
C ASP A 3 3.63 -15.10 17.38
N ALA A 4 2.38 -15.54 17.38
CA ALA A 4 1.24 -14.91 18.07
C ALA A 4 1.37 -14.99 19.61
N VAL A 5 2.57 -14.92 20.15
CA VAL A 5 2.85 -15.35 21.53
C VAL A 5 2.97 -14.20 22.53
N GLU A 6 2.72 -12.96 22.18
CA GLU A 6 2.71 -11.91 23.20
C GLU A 6 1.46 -11.04 23.12
N ALA A 7 0.33 -11.62 23.53
CA ALA A 7 -0.98 -10.95 23.66
C ALA A 7 -1.06 -10.03 24.90
N GLU A 8 0.05 -9.47 25.35
CA GLU A 8 0.06 -8.47 26.40
C GLU A 8 0.37 -7.09 25.78
N LEU A 9 -0.33 -6.05 26.22
CA LEU A 9 -0.13 -4.67 25.75
C LEU A 9 1.35 -4.26 25.80
N ASP A 10 2.07 -4.68 26.82
CA ASP A 10 3.51 -4.47 26.96
C ASP A 10 4.33 -5.16 25.87
N GLY A 11 3.85 -6.28 25.32
CA GLY A 11 4.47 -6.98 24.20
C GLY A 11 4.45 -6.16 22.92
N PHE A 12 3.33 -5.58 22.56
CA PHE A 12 3.20 -4.71 21.39
C PHE A 12 4.07 -3.46 21.51
N ALA A 13 3.99 -2.77 22.64
CA ALA A 13 4.81 -1.58 22.92
C ALA A 13 6.31 -1.90 22.87
N ARG A 14 6.74 -3.05 23.42
CA ARG A 14 8.12 -3.53 23.35
C ARG A 14 8.52 -3.83 21.92
N GLY A 15 7.67 -4.54 21.15
CA GLY A 15 7.91 -4.87 19.74
C GLY A 15 8.16 -3.61 18.90
N VAL A 16 7.35 -2.57 19.05
CA VAL A 16 7.57 -1.29 18.35
C VAL A 16 8.94 -0.69 18.71
N ARG A 17 9.28 -0.62 20.01
CA ARG A 17 10.59 -0.09 20.45
C ARG A 17 11.77 -0.89 19.89
N GLU A 18 11.63 -2.21 19.79
CA GLU A 18 12.66 -3.07 19.20
C GLU A 18 12.83 -2.80 17.70
N GLN A 19 11.73 -2.63 16.94
CA GLN A 19 11.81 -2.30 15.52
C GLN A 19 12.45 -0.91 15.31
N VAL A 20 12.06 0.09 16.09
CA VAL A 20 12.67 1.42 16.04
C VAL A 20 14.17 1.34 16.38
N LYS A 21 14.56 0.58 17.40
CA LYS A 21 15.97 0.35 17.75
C LYS A 21 16.76 -0.33 16.63
N ARG A 22 16.13 -1.15 15.82
CA ARG A 22 16.72 -1.79 14.63
C ARG A 22 16.78 -0.89 13.40
N GLY A 23 16.26 0.35 13.50
CA GLY A 23 16.31 1.35 12.43
C GLY A 23 15.06 1.37 11.55
N ALA A 24 13.92 0.86 12.00
CA ALA A 24 12.68 0.96 11.24
C ALA A 24 12.23 2.42 11.12
N ASP A 25 11.92 2.86 9.89
CA ASP A 25 11.40 4.20 9.59
C ASP A 25 9.87 4.26 9.67
N VAL A 26 9.20 3.12 9.45
CA VAL A 26 7.75 2.94 9.51
C VAL A 26 7.44 1.66 10.28
N ILE A 27 6.38 1.67 11.06
CA ILE A 27 5.88 0.48 11.78
C ILE A 27 4.72 -0.11 10.99
N LYS A 28 4.82 -1.39 10.64
CA LYS A 28 3.72 -2.16 10.04
C LYS A 28 3.09 -3.08 11.08
N VAL A 29 1.76 -3.10 11.13
CA VAL A 29 0.98 -4.00 11.98
C VAL A 29 -0.14 -4.69 11.18
N MET A 30 -0.53 -5.89 11.57
CA MET A 30 -1.71 -6.57 11.04
C MET A 30 -2.83 -6.47 12.07
N ILE A 31 -3.95 -5.81 11.71
CA ILE A 31 -5.07 -5.56 12.61
C ILE A 31 -6.30 -6.40 12.29
N SER A 32 -6.29 -7.05 11.13
CA SER A 32 -7.30 -8.05 10.75
C SER A 32 -6.67 -9.23 10.03
N GLY A 33 -7.46 -10.29 9.83
CA GLY A 33 -7.09 -11.40 8.97
C GLY A 33 -6.90 -10.98 7.51
N GLY A 34 -6.23 -11.83 6.73
CA GLY A 34 -5.88 -11.57 5.35
C GLY A 34 -6.25 -12.71 4.40
N ILE A 35 -5.73 -12.61 3.18
CA ILE A 35 -5.92 -13.62 2.12
C ILE A 35 -5.06 -14.85 2.40
N ALA A 36 -3.86 -14.66 2.94
CA ALA A 36 -2.83 -15.71 3.02
C ALA A 36 -2.95 -16.65 4.23
N GLY A 37 -3.72 -16.32 5.25
CA GLY A 37 -3.89 -17.17 6.43
C GLY A 37 -4.99 -18.21 6.24
N GLU A 38 -4.66 -19.51 6.29
CA GLU A 38 -5.61 -20.59 6.01
C GLU A 38 -6.79 -20.61 6.99
N HIS A 39 -6.53 -20.32 8.27
CA HIS A 39 -7.51 -20.44 9.36
C HIS A 39 -8.13 -19.11 9.80
N GLU A 40 -7.95 -18.06 9.03
CA GLU A 40 -8.51 -16.73 9.30
C GLU A 40 -9.41 -16.26 8.15
N GLN A 41 -10.26 -15.29 8.43
CA GLN A 41 -11.05 -14.59 7.42
C GLN A 41 -10.57 -13.15 7.32
N ILE A 42 -10.69 -12.53 6.14
CA ILE A 42 -10.35 -11.11 5.93
C ILE A 42 -11.05 -10.21 6.97
N SER A 43 -12.28 -10.58 7.34
CA SER A 43 -13.10 -9.83 8.30
C SER A 43 -12.78 -10.09 9.77
N THR A 44 -11.86 -11.00 10.09
CA THR A 44 -11.54 -11.36 11.48
C THR A 44 -10.65 -10.29 12.13
N PRO A 45 -11.09 -9.57 13.18
CA PRO A 45 -10.20 -8.69 13.95
C PRO A 45 -9.10 -9.51 14.61
N GLN A 46 -7.86 -9.07 14.50
CA GLN A 46 -6.69 -9.73 15.11
C GLN A 46 -6.17 -9.00 16.33
N LEU A 47 -6.41 -7.71 16.43
CA LEU A 47 -6.02 -6.90 17.57
C LEU A 47 -7.23 -6.27 18.25
N ARG A 48 -7.15 -6.14 19.56
CA ARG A 48 -8.05 -5.33 20.37
C ARG A 48 -7.70 -3.85 20.20
N ARG A 49 -8.64 -2.96 20.50
CA ARG A 49 -8.44 -1.50 20.41
C ARG A 49 -7.22 -1.04 21.23
N GLU A 50 -7.04 -1.61 22.43
CA GLU A 50 -5.94 -1.25 23.33
C GLU A 50 -4.58 -1.68 22.76
N GLU A 51 -4.52 -2.78 22.04
CA GLU A 51 -3.31 -3.29 21.40
C GLU A 51 -2.94 -2.39 20.20
N MET A 52 -3.91 -1.99 19.38
CA MET A 52 -3.70 -1.01 18.32
C MET A 52 -3.24 0.34 18.88
N ALA A 53 -3.86 0.82 19.96
CA ALA A 53 -3.47 2.05 20.65
C ALA A 53 -2.01 1.99 21.13
N ALA A 54 -1.59 0.88 21.75
CA ALA A 54 -0.22 0.71 22.22
C ALA A 54 0.81 0.78 21.09
N VAL A 55 0.50 0.20 19.91
CA VAL A 55 1.37 0.29 18.73
C VAL A 55 1.48 1.73 18.24
N ILE A 56 0.33 2.39 18.02
CA ILE A 56 0.27 3.73 17.42
C ILE A 56 0.90 4.78 18.34
N GLU A 57 0.53 4.79 19.62
CA GLU A 57 1.06 5.73 20.60
C GLU A 57 2.59 5.63 20.75
N VAL A 58 3.12 4.39 20.84
CA VAL A 58 4.55 4.20 20.98
C VAL A 58 5.29 4.57 19.70
N ALA A 59 4.79 4.21 18.53
CA ALA A 59 5.40 4.59 17.26
C ALA A 59 5.45 6.12 17.08
N HIS A 60 4.33 6.79 17.33
CA HIS A 60 4.23 8.24 17.23
C HIS A 60 5.12 8.96 18.25
N ALA A 61 5.27 8.44 19.47
CA ALA A 61 6.21 8.97 20.46
C ALA A 61 7.67 8.95 19.98
N TRP A 62 8.01 8.07 19.02
CA TRP A 62 9.31 8.00 18.35
C TRP A 62 9.33 8.69 16.99
N GLY A 63 8.28 9.44 16.64
CA GLY A 63 8.15 10.11 15.33
C GLY A 63 8.05 9.13 14.16
N ARG A 64 7.56 7.91 14.39
CA ARG A 64 7.37 6.89 13.34
C ARG A 64 5.92 6.77 12.97
N LYS A 65 5.62 6.72 11.66
CA LYS A 65 4.28 6.44 11.15
C LYS A 65 3.94 4.97 11.28
N VAL A 66 2.64 4.70 11.37
CA VAL A 66 2.10 3.35 11.44
C VAL A 66 1.25 3.06 10.21
N THR A 67 1.54 1.95 9.53
CA THR A 67 0.69 1.39 8.49
C THR A 67 0.09 0.06 8.95
N ALA A 68 -1.13 -0.25 8.52
CA ALA A 68 -1.82 -1.46 8.94
C ALA A 68 -2.41 -2.23 7.76
N HIS A 69 -2.08 -3.54 7.70
CA HIS A 69 -2.92 -4.48 6.96
C HIS A 69 -4.30 -4.51 7.60
N ALA A 70 -5.34 -4.17 6.85
CA ALA A 70 -6.71 -4.12 7.35
C ALA A 70 -7.74 -4.42 6.26
N GLY A 71 -8.75 -5.24 6.60
CA GLY A 71 -9.85 -5.59 5.72
C GLY A 71 -11.16 -4.90 6.09
N PRO A 72 -11.73 -5.17 7.28
CA PRO A 72 -13.08 -4.76 7.62
C PRO A 72 -13.17 -3.31 8.08
N ALA A 73 -14.22 -2.60 7.62
CA ALA A 73 -14.48 -1.21 7.99
C ALA A 73 -14.50 -0.96 9.50
N SER A 74 -15.05 -1.89 10.29
CA SER A 74 -15.16 -1.75 11.74
C SER A 74 -13.82 -1.67 12.46
N VAL A 75 -12.82 -2.41 11.98
CA VAL A 75 -11.46 -2.39 12.54
C VAL A 75 -10.71 -1.15 12.05
N ILE A 76 -10.87 -0.81 10.76
CA ILE A 76 -10.28 0.40 10.17
C ILE A 76 -10.78 1.65 10.89
N ALA A 77 -12.08 1.76 11.16
CA ALA A 77 -12.66 2.88 11.89
C ALA A 77 -11.98 3.08 13.26
N GLN A 78 -11.80 1.99 14.02
CA GLN A 78 -11.14 2.07 15.32
C GLN A 78 -9.67 2.51 15.21
N ALA A 79 -8.95 1.99 14.21
CA ALA A 79 -7.55 2.35 13.98
C ALA A 79 -7.39 3.82 13.54
N VAL A 80 -8.31 4.32 12.70
CA VAL A 80 -8.36 5.74 12.28
C VAL A 80 -8.62 6.67 13.48
N GLU A 81 -9.56 6.31 14.35
CA GLU A 81 -9.81 7.05 15.59
C GLU A 81 -8.58 7.10 16.53
N LEU A 82 -7.73 6.08 16.48
CA LEU A 82 -6.49 6.01 17.23
C LEU A 82 -5.31 6.73 16.56
N GLY A 83 -5.51 7.26 15.36
CA GLY A 83 -4.50 8.02 14.62
C GLY A 83 -3.64 7.18 13.67
N LEU A 84 -4.15 6.06 13.13
CA LEU A 84 -3.44 5.28 12.11
C LEU A 84 -3.09 6.16 10.90
N ASP A 85 -1.84 6.10 10.43
CA ASP A 85 -1.36 6.94 9.33
C ASP A 85 -1.70 6.38 7.95
N CYS A 86 -1.77 5.05 7.79
CA CYS A 86 -2.06 4.43 6.51
C CYS A 86 -2.76 3.07 6.67
N VAL A 87 -3.75 2.82 5.82
CA VAL A 87 -4.39 1.51 5.63
C VAL A 87 -3.80 0.84 4.40
N GLU A 88 -3.44 -0.43 4.51
CA GLU A 88 -3.11 -1.27 3.37
C GLU A 88 -4.28 -2.19 3.05
N HIS A 89 -4.54 -2.37 1.76
CA HIS A 89 -5.67 -3.09 1.17
C HIS A 89 -7.01 -2.37 1.37
N GLY A 90 -7.57 -2.35 2.59
CA GLY A 90 -8.86 -1.74 2.85
C GLY A 90 -10.01 -2.46 2.13
N TYR A 91 -10.04 -3.80 2.18
CA TYR A 91 -10.93 -4.64 1.34
C TYR A 91 -12.42 -4.33 1.46
N GLN A 92 -12.89 -3.80 2.59
CA GLN A 92 -14.31 -3.69 2.92
C GLN A 92 -14.63 -2.34 3.59
N LEU A 93 -14.22 -1.23 2.97
CA LEU A 93 -14.57 0.12 3.44
C LEU A 93 -16.08 0.38 3.32
N THR A 94 -16.56 1.30 4.15
CA THR A 94 -17.85 1.96 3.96
C THR A 94 -17.64 3.45 3.66
N PRO A 95 -18.65 4.15 3.10
CA PRO A 95 -18.53 5.58 2.85
C PRO A 95 -18.16 6.39 4.10
N GLU A 96 -18.71 6.01 5.26
CA GLU A 96 -18.47 6.69 6.55
C GLU A 96 -17.01 6.52 6.99
N VAL A 97 -16.45 5.31 6.84
CA VAL A 97 -15.05 5.03 7.20
C VAL A 97 -14.09 5.71 6.23
N ALA A 98 -14.40 5.70 4.92
CA ALA A 98 -13.62 6.43 3.94
C ALA A 98 -13.61 7.95 4.23
N ALA A 99 -14.75 8.53 4.60
CA ALA A 99 -14.83 9.93 5.03
C ALA A 99 -14.03 10.20 6.30
N ALA A 100 -14.05 9.30 7.27
CA ALA A 100 -13.23 9.41 8.50
C ALA A 100 -11.73 9.33 8.17
N MET A 101 -11.29 8.43 7.28
CA MET A 101 -9.91 8.37 6.80
C MET A 101 -9.47 9.69 6.17
N ALA A 102 -10.27 10.25 5.27
CA ALA A 102 -9.98 11.52 4.62
C ALA A 102 -9.88 12.68 5.65
N ALA A 103 -10.80 12.73 6.60
CA ALA A 103 -10.80 13.76 7.65
C ALA A 103 -9.61 13.65 8.61
N ALA A 104 -9.14 12.42 8.89
CA ALA A 104 -7.99 12.14 9.74
C ALA A 104 -6.65 12.27 9.01
N GLY A 105 -6.65 12.35 7.68
CA GLY A 105 -5.42 12.28 6.87
C GLY A 105 -4.81 10.88 6.79
N THR A 106 -5.58 9.84 7.07
CA THR A 106 -5.14 8.45 6.93
C THR A 106 -5.11 8.07 5.45
N ALA A 107 -3.94 7.70 4.92
CA ALA A 107 -3.75 7.29 3.53
C ALA A 107 -4.25 5.86 3.26
N LEU A 108 -4.38 5.51 1.98
CA LEU A 108 -4.67 4.14 1.51
C LEU A 108 -3.62 3.68 0.50
N VAL A 109 -3.04 2.51 0.73
CA VAL A 109 -2.28 1.72 -0.27
C VAL A 109 -3.16 0.55 -0.69
N PRO A 110 -3.86 0.62 -1.83
CA PRO A 110 -4.95 -0.31 -2.15
C PRO A 110 -4.48 -1.71 -2.51
N THR A 111 -3.34 -1.88 -3.17
CA THR A 111 -2.83 -3.19 -3.60
C THR A 111 -3.86 -4.01 -4.41
N LEU A 112 -4.53 -3.37 -5.36
CA LEU A 112 -5.63 -3.97 -6.14
C LEU A 112 -5.25 -5.28 -6.83
N ILE A 113 -3.98 -5.39 -7.21
CA ILE A 113 -3.40 -6.56 -7.86
C ILE A 113 -3.60 -7.85 -7.04
N VAL A 114 -3.58 -7.79 -5.70
CA VAL A 114 -3.69 -9.00 -4.85
C VAL A 114 -5.05 -9.68 -4.91
N THR A 115 -6.09 -9.00 -5.40
CA THR A 115 -7.45 -9.56 -5.55
C THR A 115 -7.87 -9.78 -7.00
N ARG A 116 -6.90 -9.70 -7.96
CA ARG A 116 -7.19 -9.80 -9.41
C ARG A 116 -6.27 -10.76 -10.15
N SER A 117 -5.44 -11.49 -9.47
CA SER A 117 -4.24 -12.12 -10.04
C SER A 117 -4.32 -13.65 -10.14
N GLY A 118 -5.46 -14.22 -10.52
CA GLY A 118 -5.65 -15.67 -10.58
C GLY A 118 -4.55 -16.43 -11.34
N GLU A 119 -4.22 -16.02 -12.58
CA GLU A 119 -3.18 -16.65 -13.39
C GLU A 119 -1.78 -16.53 -12.77
N PHE A 120 -1.51 -15.41 -12.14
CA PHE A 120 -0.24 -15.19 -11.45
C PHE A 120 -0.11 -16.11 -10.23
N PHE A 121 -1.18 -16.29 -9.47
CA PHE A 121 -1.20 -17.21 -8.35
C PHE A 121 -1.02 -18.67 -8.77
N ASP A 122 -1.56 -19.07 -9.92
CA ASP A 122 -1.30 -20.40 -10.52
C ASP A 122 0.19 -20.59 -10.81
N ALA A 123 0.83 -19.60 -11.42
CA ALA A 123 2.26 -19.64 -11.73
C ALA A 123 3.15 -19.72 -10.48
N LEU A 124 2.69 -19.17 -9.34
CA LEU A 124 3.37 -19.23 -8.05
C LEU A 124 3.08 -20.52 -7.26
N GLY A 125 2.16 -21.36 -7.72
CA GLY A 125 1.70 -22.53 -6.98
C GLY A 125 0.96 -22.19 -5.69
N VAL A 126 0.28 -21.04 -5.65
CA VAL A 126 -0.53 -20.61 -4.52
C VAL A 126 -1.71 -21.58 -4.33
N PRO A 127 -2.05 -22.01 -3.09
CA PRO A 127 -3.15 -22.93 -2.84
C PRO A 127 -4.48 -22.43 -3.40
N ALA A 128 -5.28 -23.31 -3.97
CA ALA A 128 -6.56 -22.97 -4.60
C ALA A 128 -7.54 -22.21 -3.67
N TRP A 129 -7.55 -22.55 -2.36
CA TRP A 129 -8.37 -21.85 -1.38
C TRP A 129 -7.95 -20.38 -1.21
N MET A 130 -6.66 -20.09 -1.30
CA MET A 130 -6.13 -18.73 -1.18
C MET A 130 -6.45 -17.93 -2.44
N GLN A 131 -6.30 -18.54 -3.62
CA GLN A 131 -6.69 -17.92 -4.89
C GLN A 131 -8.18 -17.57 -4.90
N GLN A 132 -9.03 -18.52 -4.49
CA GLN A 132 -10.48 -18.30 -4.44
C GLN A 132 -10.84 -17.15 -3.50
N ARG A 133 -10.26 -17.14 -2.28
CA ARG A 133 -10.47 -16.05 -1.30
C ARG A 133 -10.05 -14.69 -1.85
N SER A 134 -8.92 -14.65 -2.56
CA SER A 134 -8.44 -13.44 -3.23
C SER A 134 -9.45 -12.93 -4.26
N LEU A 135 -9.89 -13.78 -5.17
CA LEU A 135 -10.83 -13.41 -6.23
C LEU A 135 -12.21 -13.03 -5.68
N ASP A 136 -12.70 -13.72 -4.65
CA ASP A 136 -13.97 -13.42 -3.99
C ASP A 136 -13.95 -12.04 -3.30
N ALA A 137 -12.80 -11.59 -2.81
CA ALA A 137 -12.65 -10.26 -2.22
C ALA A 137 -12.64 -9.13 -3.26
N GLY A 138 -12.32 -9.43 -4.53
CA GLY A 138 -12.09 -8.44 -5.58
C GLY A 138 -13.22 -7.42 -5.78
N PRO A 139 -14.50 -7.83 -5.93
CA PRO A 139 -15.59 -6.86 -6.12
C PRO A 139 -15.72 -5.85 -4.98
N ALA A 140 -15.68 -6.31 -3.72
CA ALA A 140 -15.75 -5.43 -2.55
C ALA A 140 -14.52 -4.51 -2.45
N HIS A 141 -13.35 -5.02 -2.78
CA HIS A 141 -12.09 -4.26 -2.78
C HIS A 141 -12.11 -3.10 -3.79
N ILE A 142 -12.61 -3.33 -5.01
CA ILE A 142 -12.76 -2.27 -6.02
C ILE A 142 -13.73 -1.19 -5.52
N GLU A 143 -14.86 -1.57 -4.95
CA GLU A 143 -15.82 -0.60 -4.41
C GLU A 143 -15.22 0.18 -3.23
N SER A 144 -14.47 -0.47 -2.34
CA SER A 144 -13.72 0.19 -1.27
C SER A 144 -12.75 1.24 -1.81
N TYR A 145 -11.99 0.88 -2.85
CA TYR A 145 -11.06 1.81 -3.50
C TYR A 145 -11.77 3.03 -4.09
N ARG A 146 -12.92 2.81 -4.76
CA ARG A 146 -13.75 3.91 -5.30
C ARG A 146 -14.32 4.80 -4.20
N MET A 147 -14.78 4.21 -3.08
CA MET A 147 -15.25 4.97 -1.91
C MET A 147 -14.15 5.84 -1.33
N ALA A 148 -12.93 5.31 -1.21
CA ALA A 148 -11.78 6.07 -0.73
C ALA A 148 -11.45 7.27 -1.64
N GLN A 149 -11.42 7.06 -2.97
CA GLN A 149 -11.21 8.14 -3.94
C GLN A 149 -12.31 9.22 -3.81
N HIS A 150 -13.57 8.79 -3.76
CA HIS A 150 -14.72 9.71 -3.69
C HIS A 150 -14.71 10.54 -2.42
N ALA A 151 -14.24 9.98 -1.30
CA ALA A 151 -14.08 10.66 -0.04
C ALA A 151 -12.86 11.60 0.01
N GLY A 152 -11.95 11.54 -0.97
CA GLY A 152 -10.72 12.33 -0.99
C GLY A 152 -9.60 11.75 -0.11
N VAL A 153 -9.61 10.46 0.15
CA VAL A 153 -8.50 9.77 0.82
C VAL A 153 -7.25 9.85 -0.06
N GLU A 154 -6.10 10.16 0.54
CA GLU A 154 -4.82 10.13 -0.15
C GLU A 154 -4.49 8.69 -0.57
N ILE A 155 -4.35 8.46 -1.88
CA ILE A 155 -4.01 7.15 -2.44
C ILE A 155 -2.51 7.10 -2.70
N LEU A 156 -1.85 6.06 -2.21
CA LEU A 156 -0.43 5.79 -2.41
C LEU A 156 -0.25 4.46 -3.14
N LEU A 157 0.80 4.37 -3.96
CA LEU A 157 1.10 3.15 -4.71
C LEU A 157 1.77 2.09 -3.83
N GLY A 158 1.31 0.86 -3.95
CA GLY A 158 1.93 -0.35 -3.45
C GLY A 158 1.24 -1.58 -4.05
N SER A 159 2.00 -2.59 -4.43
CA SER A 159 1.46 -3.80 -5.07
C SER A 159 1.34 -5.01 -4.14
N ASP A 160 2.07 -5.02 -3.04
CA ASP A 160 2.23 -6.19 -2.15
C ASP A 160 2.73 -7.46 -2.89
N MET A 161 3.43 -7.25 -4.00
CA MET A 161 3.98 -8.30 -4.85
C MET A 161 5.50 -8.20 -4.94
N PRO A 162 6.21 -9.32 -5.16
CA PRO A 162 7.65 -9.29 -5.38
C PRO A 162 8.01 -8.40 -6.58
N PRO A 163 8.90 -7.41 -6.43
CA PRO A 163 9.15 -6.40 -7.46
C PRO A 163 9.82 -6.96 -8.73
N TYR A 164 10.48 -8.11 -8.64
CA TYR A 164 11.19 -8.76 -9.75
C TYR A 164 10.34 -9.77 -10.54
N TRP A 165 9.08 -9.97 -10.14
CA TRP A 165 8.20 -10.91 -10.85
C TRP A 165 7.50 -10.19 -12.00
N PRO A 166 7.59 -10.74 -13.22
CA PRO A 166 6.81 -10.24 -14.34
C PRO A 166 5.33 -10.55 -14.10
N PHE A 167 4.48 -9.56 -14.34
CA PHE A 167 3.05 -9.67 -14.18
C PHE A 167 2.36 -9.23 -15.47
N GLU A 168 1.67 -10.14 -16.15
CA GLU A 168 0.97 -9.84 -17.41
C GLU A 168 1.83 -9.06 -18.44
N GLY A 169 3.10 -9.42 -18.57
CA GLY A 169 4.05 -8.77 -19.48
C GLY A 169 4.61 -7.43 -19.03
N THR A 170 4.40 -7.05 -17.76
CA THR A 170 4.98 -5.86 -17.13
C THR A 170 5.41 -6.15 -15.68
N SER A 171 5.78 -5.13 -14.92
CA SER A 171 6.01 -5.27 -13.48
C SER A 171 4.72 -5.17 -12.69
N ALA A 172 4.66 -5.77 -11.49
CA ALA A 172 3.51 -5.67 -10.60
C ALA A 172 3.15 -4.21 -10.25
N ILE A 173 4.15 -3.35 -10.11
CA ILE A 173 3.96 -1.91 -9.83
C ILE A 173 3.27 -1.18 -10.99
N VAL A 174 3.66 -1.46 -12.23
CA VAL A 174 3.00 -0.85 -13.40
C VAL A 174 1.58 -1.37 -13.52
N ARG A 175 1.37 -2.66 -13.29
CA ARG A 175 0.02 -3.25 -13.35
C ARG A 175 -0.90 -2.70 -12.25
N GLU A 176 -0.37 -2.45 -11.06
CA GLU A 176 -1.14 -1.78 -10.00
C GLU A 176 -1.59 -0.38 -10.44
N LEU A 177 -0.71 0.42 -11.06
CA LEU A 177 -1.07 1.73 -11.60
C LEU A 177 -2.12 1.66 -12.70
N GLU A 178 -2.05 0.65 -13.57
CA GLU A 178 -3.08 0.41 -14.59
C GLU A 178 -4.44 0.11 -13.93
N TYR A 179 -4.48 -0.73 -12.89
CA TYR A 179 -5.72 -0.98 -12.14
C TYR A 179 -6.22 0.26 -11.41
N MET A 180 -5.33 1.03 -10.78
CA MET A 180 -5.72 2.29 -10.14
C MET A 180 -6.40 3.24 -11.15
N ASN A 181 -5.87 3.34 -12.36
CA ASN A 181 -6.45 4.14 -13.45
C ASN A 181 -7.75 3.53 -14.01
N GLU A 182 -7.80 2.22 -14.23
CA GLU A 182 -9.00 1.49 -14.69
C GLU A 182 -10.19 1.72 -13.75
N PHE A 183 -9.93 1.79 -12.42
CA PHE A 183 -10.98 1.96 -11.41
C PHE A 183 -11.22 3.41 -10.98
N GLY A 184 -10.71 4.37 -11.72
CA GLY A 184 -11.18 5.76 -11.66
C GLY A 184 -10.15 6.82 -11.30
N LEU A 185 -8.93 6.45 -10.92
CA LEU A 185 -7.89 7.43 -10.66
C LEU A 185 -7.34 7.96 -11.99
N ASP A 186 -7.35 9.26 -12.22
CA ASP A 186 -6.78 9.84 -13.45
C ASP A 186 -5.26 9.63 -13.52
N ALA A 187 -4.69 9.67 -14.71
CA ALA A 187 -3.28 9.36 -14.94
C ALA A 187 -2.32 10.28 -14.17
N ALA A 188 -2.64 11.55 -14.02
CA ALA A 188 -1.81 12.48 -13.27
C ALA A 188 -1.80 12.14 -11.77
N SER A 189 -2.97 11.83 -11.22
CA SER A 189 -3.12 11.38 -9.83
C SER A 189 -2.44 10.02 -9.59
N ALA A 190 -2.54 9.09 -10.55
CA ALA A 190 -1.85 7.79 -10.46
C ALA A 190 -0.32 7.97 -10.45
N LEU A 191 0.23 8.84 -11.30
CA LEU A 191 1.65 9.16 -11.28
C LEU A 191 2.07 9.86 -9.98
N ALA A 192 1.24 10.76 -9.44
CA ALA A 192 1.50 11.40 -8.16
C ALA A 192 1.51 10.38 -7.01
N ALA A 193 0.57 9.41 -7.02
CA ALA A 193 0.51 8.31 -6.06
C ALA A 193 1.74 7.39 -6.12
N ALA A 194 2.47 7.37 -7.24
CA ALA A 194 3.69 6.59 -7.44
C ALA A 194 4.99 7.38 -7.14
N THR A 195 4.91 8.68 -6.94
CA THR A 195 6.08 9.55 -6.88
C THR A 195 6.03 10.50 -5.67
N ILE A 196 5.46 11.68 -5.87
CA ILE A 196 5.46 12.73 -4.85
C ILE A 196 4.55 12.42 -3.64
N GLY A 197 3.46 11.66 -3.82
CA GLY A 197 2.58 11.25 -2.74
C GLY A 197 3.31 10.45 -1.66
N PRO A 198 3.87 9.27 -2.00
CA PRO A 198 4.64 8.49 -1.02
C PRO A 198 5.87 9.23 -0.50
N ALA A 199 6.53 10.07 -1.29
CA ALA A 199 7.65 10.88 -0.81
C ALA A 199 7.22 11.85 0.31
N ARG A 200 6.09 12.52 0.16
CA ARG A 200 5.50 13.38 1.20
C ARG A 200 5.05 12.57 2.41
N TRP A 201 4.38 11.45 2.17
CA TRP A 201 3.93 10.59 3.26
C TRP A 201 5.11 10.08 4.10
N LEU A 202 6.23 9.74 3.48
CA LEU A 202 7.46 9.31 4.14
C LEU A 202 8.29 10.48 4.71
N GLY A 203 7.99 11.74 4.37
CA GLY A 203 8.76 12.92 4.78
C GLY A 203 10.13 13.02 4.11
N ILE A 204 10.24 12.52 2.86
CA ILE A 204 11.49 12.56 2.05
C ILE A 204 11.32 13.37 0.77
N ASP A 205 10.23 14.12 0.64
CA ASP A 205 9.93 14.89 -0.55
C ASP A 205 10.88 16.07 -0.81
N ASP A 206 11.67 16.48 0.17
CA ASP A 206 12.78 17.41 -0.02
C ASP A 206 13.90 16.82 -0.88
N SER A 207 14.05 15.48 -0.89
CA SER A 207 15.15 14.80 -1.58
C SER A 207 14.73 14.04 -2.83
N THR A 208 13.47 13.64 -2.97
CA THR A 208 12.98 12.82 -4.10
C THR A 208 11.51 13.08 -4.41
N GLY A 209 10.91 12.27 -5.30
CA GLY A 209 9.48 12.29 -5.64
C GLY A 209 9.05 13.33 -6.69
N SER A 210 9.93 14.23 -7.12
CA SER A 210 9.65 15.18 -8.20
C SER A 210 10.91 15.61 -8.94
N VAL A 211 10.76 15.99 -10.20
CA VAL A 211 11.86 16.54 -11.04
C VAL A 211 12.04 18.02 -10.69
N THR A 212 12.87 18.27 -9.69
CA THR A 212 13.14 19.62 -9.17
C THR A 212 14.63 19.76 -8.90
N VAL A 213 15.20 20.94 -9.22
CA VAL A 213 16.62 21.22 -8.96
C VAL A 213 16.96 21.05 -7.48
N GLY A 214 18.02 20.30 -7.20
CA GLY A 214 18.49 20.01 -5.84
C GLY A 214 18.03 18.66 -5.30
N LYS A 215 17.09 17.98 -5.94
CA LYS A 215 16.67 16.62 -5.58
C LYS A 215 17.54 15.55 -6.24
N SER A 216 17.45 14.33 -5.73
CA SER A 216 18.07 13.16 -6.34
C SER A 216 17.59 12.97 -7.78
N ALA A 217 18.51 12.65 -8.67
CA ALA A 217 18.19 12.36 -10.06
C ALA A 217 17.77 10.88 -10.18
N ASP A 218 16.57 10.57 -9.66
CA ASP A 218 15.87 9.31 -9.81
C ASP A 218 14.82 9.50 -10.91
N LEU A 219 15.14 9.10 -12.14
CA LEU A 219 14.39 9.46 -13.33
C LEU A 219 14.11 8.22 -14.18
N ILE A 220 12.93 8.21 -14.78
CA ILE A 220 12.61 7.32 -15.90
C ILE A 220 12.23 8.16 -17.12
N ALA A 221 12.55 7.68 -18.33
CA ALA A 221 12.01 8.23 -19.56
C ALA A 221 11.20 7.16 -20.29
N LEU A 222 10.15 7.63 -20.96
CA LEU A 222 9.17 6.84 -21.68
C LEU A 222 9.15 7.25 -23.14
N THR A 223 8.75 6.34 -24.02
CA THR A 223 8.56 6.65 -25.43
C THR A 223 7.20 7.30 -25.72
N GLN A 224 6.27 7.19 -24.79
CA GLN A 224 4.89 7.72 -24.90
C GLN A 224 4.55 8.58 -23.67
N ASN A 225 3.52 9.40 -23.79
CA ASN A 225 3.08 10.30 -22.73
C ASN A 225 2.20 9.57 -21.70
N PRO A 226 2.63 9.37 -20.45
CA PRO A 226 1.86 8.67 -19.44
C PRO A 226 0.63 9.46 -18.94
N LEU A 227 0.54 10.76 -19.24
CA LEU A 227 -0.66 11.56 -18.95
C LEU A 227 -1.80 11.32 -19.95
N GLU A 228 -1.49 10.79 -21.15
CA GLU A 228 -2.48 10.40 -22.14
C GLU A 228 -2.94 8.96 -21.95
N SER A 229 -2.02 8.07 -21.56
CA SER A 229 -2.33 6.69 -21.20
C SER A 229 -1.31 6.17 -20.19
N ILE A 230 -1.79 5.62 -19.08
CA ILE A 230 -0.93 5.02 -18.05
C ILE A 230 -0.13 3.83 -18.60
N ASP A 231 -0.61 3.15 -19.64
CA ASP A 231 0.09 2.05 -20.33
C ASP A 231 1.45 2.47 -20.92
N ALA A 232 1.67 3.79 -21.10
CA ALA A 232 2.98 4.32 -21.46
C ALA A 232 4.09 3.87 -20.51
N LEU A 233 3.77 3.56 -19.26
CA LEU A 233 4.72 3.02 -18.27
C LEU A 233 5.32 1.66 -18.67
N ARG A 234 4.71 0.96 -19.62
CA ARG A 234 5.28 -0.26 -20.23
C ARG A 234 6.43 0.04 -21.20
N THR A 235 6.63 1.30 -21.56
CA THR A 235 7.59 1.77 -22.58
C THR A 235 8.81 2.49 -21.97
N ILE A 236 9.20 2.11 -20.73
CA ILE A 236 10.40 2.64 -20.08
C ILE A 236 11.62 2.22 -20.86
N ASP A 237 12.38 3.18 -21.39
CA ASP A 237 13.61 2.97 -22.16
C ASP A 237 14.85 3.61 -21.53
N PHE A 238 14.65 4.40 -20.47
CA PHE A 238 15.73 5.00 -19.69
C PHE A 238 15.41 4.95 -18.20
N VAL A 239 16.41 4.58 -17.38
CA VAL A 239 16.33 4.59 -15.92
C VAL A 239 17.61 5.19 -15.37
N MET A 240 17.47 6.18 -14.50
CA MET A 240 18.55 6.78 -13.72
C MET A 240 18.22 6.68 -12.23
N ALA A 241 19.19 6.29 -11.41
CA ALA A 241 19.08 6.22 -9.97
C ALA A 241 20.24 6.98 -9.33
N ALA A 242 19.95 7.92 -8.45
CA ALA A 242 20.92 8.79 -7.79
C ALA A 242 21.94 9.41 -8.78
N GLY A 243 21.49 9.79 -9.99
CA GLY A 243 22.33 10.36 -11.04
C GLY A 243 23.13 9.35 -11.87
N ALA A 244 23.10 8.07 -11.53
CA ALA A 244 23.73 7.01 -12.30
C ALA A 244 22.74 6.39 -13.31
N ILE A 245 23.15 6.27 -14.58
CA ILE A 245 22.34 5.61 -15.60
C ILE A 245 22.36 4.10 -15.34
N VAL A 246 21.17 3.53 -15.08
CA VAL A 246 20.97 2.09 -14.83
C VAL A 246 20.52 1.36 -16.11
N ARG A 247 19.74 2.03 -16.96
CA ARG A 247 19.23 1.50 -18.22
C ARG A 247 19.15 2.61 -19.27
N HIS A 248 19.56 2.31 -20.50
CA HIS A 248 19.43 3.20 -21.64
C HIS A 248 19.32 2.39 -22.94
N ASP A 249 18.10 2.17 -23.41
CA ASP A 249 17.80 1.34 -24.58
C ASP A 249 17.88 2.12 -25.91
N ARG A 250 18.16 3.42 -25.87
CA ARG A 250 18.30 4.32 -27.04
C ARG A 250 19.76 4.55 -27.45
N GLY A 251 20.65 3.60 -27.14
CA GLY A 251 22.08 3.66 -27.47
C GLY A 251 22.40 3.10 -28.84
#